data_45eb0c05019dfbc0f6cb5eb0b38cd790
#
_entry.id   45eb0c05019dfbc0f6cb5eb0b38cd790
#
_cell.length_a   1.000
_cell.length_b   1.000
_cell.length_c   1.000
_cell.angle_alpha   90.00
_cell.angle_beta   90.00
_cell.angle_gamma   90.00
#
_symmetry.space_group_name_H-M   'P 1'
#
loop_
_entity.id
_entity.type
_entity.pdbx_description
1 polymer ?
#
loop_
_entity_poly.entity_id
_entity_poly.type
_entity_poly.pdbx_seq_one_letter_code
_entity_poly.pdbx_strand_id
1 'polypeptide(L)'
;MSVPMFIETGEAHVSKFGEILCGDSLSVGSVNGGRLMVLSDGLGSGVKANILATLTTTIATRLMERGLPLEEVVDTLTDTLPECQVRKIAYSTFTLLKVQGDGRAYLAEFDNPPTFFLKRGYVSRLEYKDRVIGTRTIREAHVHVEPGDWFVTVSDGEIHAGIGGLLNLGWDWEKIAKFLETQVHEDISAQKVAQILVNQANELYQDHPGDDTTAGVLKIRAKRFANFMIGPPVKPEEDSAIAQRFLELPGRKIVSGGSTAGILAKILQKDVVVDLSTMTDKIPPTGHLEGIDLVTEGVHTVNNCRTILMNIKDIDELSGKRDGASRLAWEFLQADSINIFLGQAINPAHLNPKMPQEMGFKSRSVQAIVNLLKERGKEVNLEVH
;
A
#
# COMPACT_ATOMS: atom_id res chain seq x y z
N MET A 1 -7.49 19.47 12.83
CA MET A 1 -6.85 18.15 13.03
C MET A 1 -6.22 17.75 11.71
N SER A 2 -4.97 17.28 11.69
CA SER A 2 -4.31 16.77 10.48
C SER A 2 -5.05 15.53 9.98
N VAL A 3 -5.24 15.44 8.66
CA VAL A 3 -5.84 14.25 8.05
C VAL A 3 -4.88 13.08 8.23
N PRO A 4 -5.31 11.93 8.79
CA PRO A 4 -4.46 10.76 8.90
C PRO A 4 -3.94 10.34 7.53
N MET A 5 -2.62 10.13 7.42
CA MET A 5 -1.97 9.78 6.18
C MET A 5 -1.69 8.28 6.09
N PHE A 6 -1.70 7.77 4.87
CA PHE A 6 -1.21 6.46 4.51
C PHE A 6 -0.13 6.60 3.45
N ILE A 7 0.95 5.84 3.62
CA ILE A 7 2.07 5.82 2.70
C ILE A 7 2.01 4.50 1.95
N GLU A 8 1.58 4.60 0.70
CA GLU A 8 1.48 3.49 -0.22
C GLU A 8 2.81 3.31 -0.93
N THR A 9 3.26 2.07 -1.09
CA THR A 9 4.54 1.73 -1.71
C THR A 9 4.32 0.96 -2.99
N GLY A 10 5.20 1.16 -3.97
CA GLY A 10 5.26 0.39 -5.19
C GLY A 10 6.71 0.17 -5.62
N GLU A 11 6.97 -0.96 -6.27
CA GLU A 11 8.28 -1.30 -6.81
C GLU A 11 8.16 -2.07 -8.12
N ALA A 12 9.10 -1.83 -9.01
CA ALA A 12 9.27 -2.62 -10.22
C ALA A 12 10.73 -2.64 -10.62
N HIS A 13 11.15 -3.69 -11.29
CA HIS A 13 12.49 -3.80 -11.85
C HIS A 13 12.52 -4.68 -13.09
N VAL A 14 13.56 -4.50 -13.89
CA VAL A 14 13.97 -5.40 -14.98
C VAL A 14 15.46 -5.59 -14.90
N SER A 15 15.91 -6.84 -15.05
CA SER A 15 17.34 -7.17 -15.03
C SER A 15 18.00 -6.80 -16.35
N LYS A 16 19.29 -6.48 -16.28
CA LYS A 16 20.16 -6.32 -17.45
C LYS A 16 20.05 -7.52 -18.38
N PHE A 17 20.03 -7.25 -19.67
CA PHE A 17 19.90 -8.30 -20.67
C PHE A 17 21.01 -9.35 -20.54
N GLY A 18 20.59 -10.62 -20.45
CA GLY A 18 21.47 -11.76 -20.26
C GLY A 18 21.81 -12.10 -18.81
N GLU A 19 21.41 -11.28 -17.83
CA GLU A 19 21.56 -11.58 -16.41
C GLU A 19 20.28 -12.23 -15.83
N ILE A 20 20.48 -13.16 -14.89
CA ILE A 20 19.39 -13.88 -14.23
C ILE A 20 18.85 -13.10 -13.03
N LEU A 21 19.73 -12.36 -12.36
CA LEU A 21 19.40 -11.58 -11.16
C LEU A 21 19.65 -10.10 -11.45
N CYS A 22 18.71 -9.27 -10.99
CA CYS A 22 18.88 -7.82 -10.98
C CYS A 22 20.00 -7.43 -10.01
N GLY A 23 20.93 -6.60 -10.46
CA GLY A 23 22.01 -6.07 -9.63
C GLY A 23 21.53 -5.02 -8.63
N ASP A 24 20.35 -4.46 -8.87
CA ASP A 24 19.69 -3.55 -7.95
C ASP A 24 18.92 -4.31 -6.86
N SER A 25 18.69 -3.63 -5.75
CA SER A 25 17.83 -4.11 -4.67
C SER A 25 17.00 -2.96 -4.08
N LEU A 26 15.73 -3.22 -3.81
CA LEU A 26 14.84 -2.30 -3.12
C LEU A 26 14.28 -3.00 -1.88
N SER A 27 14.30 -2.31 -0.75
CA SER A 27 13.75 -2.81 0.52
C SER A 27 12.80 -1.78 1.11
N VAL A 28 11.66 -2.25 1.62
CA VAL A 28 10.66 -1.42 2.28
C VAL A 28 10.51 -1.86 3.73
N GLY A 29 10.64 -0.91 4.67
CA GLY A 29 10.47 -1.11 6.10
C GLY A 29 9.39 -0.22 6.70
N SER A 30 9.17 -0.36 8.01
CA SER A 30 8.21 0.45 8.77
C SER A 30 8.93 1.23 9.86
N VAL A 31 8.68 2.54 9.95
CA VAL A 31 9.31 3.43 10.93
C VAL A 31 8.28 4.42 11.51
N ASN A 32 8.07 4.41 12.82
CA ASN A 32 7.25 5.41 13.54
C ASN A 32 5.91 5.72 12.85
N GLY A 33 5.14 4.69 12.51
CA GLY A 33 3.84 4.85 11.83
C GLY A 33 3.93 5.28 10.36
N GLY A 34 5.14 5.28 9.79
CA GLY A 34 5.42 5.61 8.40
C GLY A 34 6.10 4.49 7.63
N ARG A 35 6.80 4.84 6.56
CA ARG A 35 7.53 3.92 5.69
C ARG A 35 8.97 4.36 5.52
N LEU A 36 9.84 3.38 5.38
CA LEU A 36 11.21 3.50 4.95
C LEU A 36 11.37 2.73 3.64
N MET A 37 11.98 3.36 2.65
CA MET A 37 12.37 2.72 1.39
C MET A 37 13.86 2.90 1.20
N VAL A 38 14.57 1.84 0.86
CA VAL A 38 15.99 1.87 0.54
C VAL A 38 16.19 1.21 -0.81
N LEU A 39 16.69 1.98 -1.77
CA LEU A 39 17.14 1.50 -3.07
C LEU A 39 18.66 1.47 -3.09
N SER A 40 19.23 0.43 -3.63
CA SER A 40 20.68 0.29 -3.84
C SER A 40 20.96 -0.34 -5.20
N ASP A 41 21.91 0.22 -5.92
CA ASP A 41 22.51 -0.37 -7.10
C ASP A 41 23.88 -0.96 -6.70
N GLY A 42 24.09 -2.22 -7.03
CA GLY A 42 25.33 -2.96 -6.75
C GLY A 42 26.33 -2.82 -7.90
N LEU A 43 27.58 -2.48 -7.58
CA LEU A 43 28.61 -2.30 -8.59
C LEU A 43 28.79 -3.53 -9.49
N GLY A 44 28.55 -3.37 -10.78
CA GLY A 44 28.66 -4.42 -11.79
C GLY A 44 27.29 -4.94 -12.23
N SER A 45 27.16 -6.24 -12.45
CA SER A 45 25.88 -6.87 -12.81
C SER A 45 25.81 -8.30 -12.29
N GLY A 46 24.58 -8.86 -12.31
CA GLY A 46 24.32 -10.25 -11.94
C GLY A 46 24.52 -10.55 -10.46
N VAL A 47 24.91 -11.79 -10.13
CA VAL A 47 24.90 -12.33 -8.76
C VAL A 47 25.70 -11.49 -7.76
N LYS A 48 26.87 -10.98 -8.13
CA LYS A 48 27.73 -10.20 -7.21
C LYS A 48 27.10 -8.84 -6.89
N ALA A 49 26.62 -8.12 -7.90
CA ALA A 49 25.92 -6.86 -7.72
C ALA A 49 24.66 -7.05 -6.87
N ASN A 50 23.86 -8.07 -7.19
CA ASN A 50 22.67 -8.44 -6.41
C ASN A 50 22.97 -8.67 -4.92
N ILE A 51 24.02 -9.45 -4.58
CA ILE A 51 24.40 -9.70 -3.19
C ILE A 51 24.75 -8.40 -2.48
N LEU A 52 25.54 -7.53 -3.11
CA LEU A 52 25.98 -6.26 -2.51
C LEU A 52 24.79 -5.30 -2.29
N ALA A 53 23.95 -5.13 -3.31
CA ALA A 53 22.76 -4.29 -3.21
C ALA A 53 21.78 -4.84 -2.14
N THR A 54 21.55 -6.15 -2.11
CA THR A 54 20.68 -6.79 -1.12
C THR A 54 21.21 -6.63 0.31
N LEU A 55 22.50 -6.79 0.53
CA LEU A 55 23.12 -6.54 1.84
C LEU A 55 22.99 -5.07 2.24
N THR A 56 23.25 -4.15 1.32
CA THR A 56 23.12 -2.70 1.57
C THR A 56 21.71 -2.34 2.00
N THR A 57 20.70 -2.73 1.21
CA THR A 57 19.31 -2.42 1.51
C THR A 57 18.83 -3.08 2.80
N THR A 58 19.23 -4.34 3.05
CA THR A 58 18.85 -5.07 4.25
C THR A 58 19.44 -4.46 5.50
N ILE A 59 20.76 -4.17 5.51
CA ILE A 59 21.45 -3.57 6.66
C ILE A 59 20.86 -2.19 6.93
N ALA A 60 20.77 -1.32 5.92
CA ALA A 60 20.24 0.03 6.08
C ALA A 60 18.80 0.02 6.61
N THR A 61 17.93 -0.80 6.02
CA THR A 61 16.53 -0.91 6.47
C THR A 61 16.45 -1.36 7.92
N ARG A 62 17.18 -2.41 8.32
CA ARG A 62 17.12 -2.95 9.68
C ARG A 62 17.67 -2.01 10.74
N LEU A 63 18.75 -1.31 10.43
CA LEU A 63 19.33 -0.33 11.38
C LEU A 63 18.42 0.89 11.52
N MET A 64 17.88 1.42 10.42
CA MET A 64 16.94 2.54 10.44
C MET A 64 15.61 2.22 11.11
N GLU A 65 15.09 1.00 10.96
CA GLU A 65 13.89 0.52 11.68
C GLU A 65 14.11 0.52 13.21
N ARG A 66 15.34 0.25 13.65
CA ARG A 66 15.74 0.30 15.06
C ARG A 66 16.04 1.71 15.57
N GLY A 67 15.96 2.71 14.70
CA GLY A 67 16.14 4.12 15.04
C GLY A 67 17.61 4.58 15.11
N LEU A 68 18.54 3.81 14.54
CA LEU A 68 19.94 4.24 14.49
C LEU A 68 20.08 5.47 13.59
N PRO A 69 21.03 6.39 13.92
CA PRO A 69 21.31 7.57 13.11
C PRO A 69 21.99 7.17 11.79
N LEU A 70 21.88 8.02 10.76
CA LEU A 70 22.44 7.76 9.45
C LEU A 70 23.95 7.47 9.49
N GLU A 71 24.71 8.18 10.35
CA GLU A 71 26.14 7.94 10.51
C GLU A 71 26.46 6.48 10.84
N GLU A 72 25.80 5.92 11.84
CA GLU A 72 26.01 4.52 12.24
C GLU A 72 25.62 3.55 11.13
N VAL A 73 24.58 3.89 10.35
CA VAL A 73 24.18 3.09 9.16
C VAL A 73 25.29 3.13 8.11
N VAL A 74 25.79 4.31 7.77
CA VAL A 74 26.84 4.48 6.75
C VAL A 74 28.17 3.85 7.21
N ASP A 75 28.56 4.03 8.45
CA ASP A 75 29.77 3.39 9.02
C ASP A 75 29.63 1.88 8.99
N THR A 76 28.49 1.32 9.40
CA THR A 76 28.24 -0.13 9.33
C THR A 76 28.30 -0.65 7.90
N LEU A 77 27.71 0.06 6.93
CA LEU A 77 27.79 -0.31 5.51
C LEU A 77 29.22 -0.26 5.01
N THR A 78 29.98 0.75 5.43
CA THR A 78 31.39 0.91 5.05
C THR A 78 32.25 -0.24 5.57
N ASP A 79 32.08 -0.61 6.83
CA ASP A 79 32.86 -1.65 7.49
C ASP A 79 32.48 -3.06 7.01
N THR A 80 31.21 -3.24 6.59
CA THR A 80 30.67 -4.57 6.22
C THR A 80 30.87 -4.88 4.74
N LEU A 81 30.72 -3.86 3.88
CA LEU A 81 30.81 -4.04 2.43
C LEU A 81 32.25 -3.89 1.95
N PRO A 82 32.73 -4.83 1.13
CA PRO A 82 34.10 -4.74 0.61
C PRO A 82 34.28 -3.49 -0.26
N GLU A 83 35.46 -2.89 -0.27
CA GLU A 83 35.84 -1.81 -1.19
C GLU A 83 36.52 -2.36 -2.47
N CYS A 84 36.18 -1.79 -3.62
CA CYS A 84 36.86 -2.09 -4.87
C CYS A 84 38.28 -1.51 -4.85
N GLN A 85 39.27 -2.36 -4.60
CA GLN A 85 40.69 -1.95 -4.52
C GLN A 85 41.19 -1.31 -5.81
N VAL A 86 40.57 -1.60 -6.96
CA VAL A 86 40.99 -1.10 -8.28
C VAL A 86 40.46 0.30 -8.57
N ARG A 87 39.19 0.56 -8.19
CA ARG A 87 38.48 1.83 -8.48
C ARG A 87 38.36 2.75 -7.29
N LYS A 88 38.64 2.29 -6.06
CA LYS A 88 38.43 3.00 -4.79
C LYS A 88 37.00 3.55 -4.63
N ILE A 89 36.03 2.86 -5.22
CA ILE A 89 34.61 3.20 -5.22
C ILE A 89 33.91 2.22 -4.28
N ALA A 90 32.94 2.67 -3.52
CA ALA A 90 32.05 1.81 -2.75
C ALA A 90 31.36 0.81 -3.67
N TYR A 91 31.15 -0.42 -3.19
CA TYR A 91 30.52 -1.47 -4.01
C TYR A 91 29.03 -1.30 -4.21
N SER A 92 28.43 -0.27 -3.64
CA SER A 92 27.00 -0.06 -3.74
C SER A 92 26.63 1.40 -3.48
N THR A 93 25.75 1.91 -4.32
CA THR A 93 25.07 3.19 -4.11
C THR A 93 23.91 3.01 -3.13
N PHE A 94 23.30 4.08 -2.64
CA PHE A 94 22.02 3.97 -1.97
C PHE A 94 21.18 5.26 -2.04
N THR A 95 19.87 5.06 -2.06
CA THR A 95 18.87 6.08 -1.73
C THR A 95 18.07 5.58 -0.54
N LEU A 96 18.05 6.33 0.55
CA LEU A 96 17.28 6.08 1.74
C LEU A 96 16.20 7.14 1.87
N LEU A 97 14.94 6.73 1.80
CA LEU A 97 13.79 7.61 1.91
C LEU A 97 12.91 7.17 3.07
N LYS A 98 12.78 8.04 4.08
CA LYS A 98 11.96 7.81 5.28
C LYS A 98 10.84 8.83 5.31
N VAL A 99 9.60 8.36 5.33
CA VAL A 99 8.40 9.20 5.51
C VAL A 99 7.68 8.76 6.76
N GLN A 100 7.47 9.68 7.70
CA GLN A 100 6.78 9.42 8.96
C GLN A 100 5.28 9.72 8.84
N GLY A 101 4.47 9.14 9.72
CA GLY A 101 3.02 9.35 9.74
C GLY A 101 2.58 10.79 10.07
N ASP A 102 3.49 11.62 10.59
CA ASP A 102 3.27 13.06 10.86
C ASP A 102 3.65 13.98 9.69
N GLY A 103 4.04 13.41 8.52
CA GLY A 103 4.40 14.15 7.31
C GLY A 103 5.85 14.57 7.23
N ARG A 104 6.69 14.28 8.20
CA ARG A 104 8.14 14.52 8.08
C ARG A 104 8.76 13.48 7.16
N ALA A 105 9.41 13.95 6.09
CA ALA A 105 10.17 13.10 5.19
C ALA A 105 11.66 13.46 5.27
N TYR A 106 12.49 12.43 5.23
CA TYR A 106 13.94 12.51 5.22
C TYR A 106 14.48 11.65 4.09
N LEU A 107 15.38 12.23 3.30
CA LEU A 107 16.02 11.60 2.16
C LEU A 107 17.53 11.70 2.33
N ALA A 108 18.25 10.59 2.10
CA ALA A 108 19.70 10.55 2.01
C ALA A 108 20.11 9.74 0.77
N GLU A 109 20.95 10.33 -0.07
CA GLU A 109 21.38 9.75 -1.34
C GLU A 109 22.91 9.70 -1.43
N PHE A 110 23.43 8.57 -1.86
CA PHE A 110 24.81 8.34 -2.16
C PHE A 110 24.96 7.71 -3.54
N ASP A 111 25.55 8.47 -4.49
CA ASP A 111 25.82 8.08 -5.87
C ASP A 111 24.63 7.53 -6.69
N ASN A 112 23.41 7.72 -6.24
CA ASN A 112 22.18 7.42 -6.99
C ASN A 112 21.62 8.65 -7.70
N PRO A 113 20.80 8.46 -8.76
CA PRO A 113 20.06 9.55 -9.38
C PRO A 113 19.20 10.31 -8.36
N PRO A 114 19.03 11.64 -8.52
CA PRO A 114 18.16 12.41 -7.63
C PRO A 114 16.74 11.89 -7.63
N THR A 115 16.18 11.70 -6.44
CA THR A 115 14.78 11.30 -6.25
C THR A 115 13.83 12.37 -6.81
N PHE A 116 12.81 11.94 -7.54
CA PHE A 116 11.73 12.81 -7.98
C PHE A 116 10.77 13.03 -6.82
N PHE A 117 10.54 14.27 -6.47
CA PHE A 117 9.51 14.67 -5.53
C PHE A 117 8.38 15.36 -6.29
N LEU A 118 7.18 14.80 -6.29
CA LEU A 118 6.05 15.41 -6.95
C LEU A 118 5.09 15.97 -5.90
N LYS A 119 4.78 17.24 -6.05
CA LYS A 119 3.79 17.95 -5.25
C LYS A 119 2.61 18.31 -6.13
N ARG A 120 1.43 17.76 -5.77
CA ARG A 120 0.19 17.96 -6.55
C ARG A 120 0.33 17.62 -8.05
N GLY A 121 1.07 16.53 -8.36
CA GLY A 121 1.28 16.04 -9.72
C GLY A 121 2.44 16.70 -10.48
N TYR A 122 3.12 17.70 -9.93
CA TYR A 122 4.25 18.38 -10.58
C TYR A 122 5.56 18.09 -9.85
N VAL A 123 6.62 17.84 -10.60
CA VAL A 123 7.95 17.62 -10.05
C VAL A 123 8.48 18.92 -9.42
N SER A 124 8.83 18.83 -8.16
CA SER A 124 9.38 19.91 -7.36
C SER A 124 10.83 19.59 -6.97
N ARG A 125 11.70 20.55 -7.02
CA ARG A 125 13.11 20.36 -6.62
C ARG A 125 13.22 20.27 -5.11
N LEU A 126 13.98 19.27 -4.65
CA LEU A 126 14.37 19.13 -3.25
C LEU A 126 15.60 20.00 -2.96
N GLU A 127 15.64 20.60 -1.79
CA GLU A 127 16.81 21.32 -1.31
C GLU A 127 17.75 20.36 -0.59
N TYR A 128 18.84 20.03 -1.25
CA TYR A 128 19.85 19.13 -0.71
C TYR A 128 20.92 19.88 0.07
N LYS A 129 21.41 19.23 1.13
CA LYS A 129 22.62 19.61 1.87
C LYS A 129 23.60 18.46 1.82
N ASP A 130 24.85 18.79 1.51
CA ASP A 130 25.91 17.80 1.52
C ASP A 130 26.39 17.54 2.93
N ARG A 131 26.52 16.27 3.29
CA ARG A 131 27.09 15.80 4.54
C ARG A 131 28.20 14.81 4.28
N VAL A 132 29.36 15.08 4.85
CA VAL A 132 30.52 14.18 4.76
C VAL A 132 30.50 13.21 5.93
N ILE A 133 30.46 11.91 5.64
CA ILE A 133 30.57 10.80 6.59
C ILE A 133 31.74 9.92 6.15
N GLY A 134 32.80 9.88 6.95
CA GLY A 134 34.06 9.25 6.52
C GLY A 134 34.62 9.90 5.26
N THR A 135 34.73 9.14 4.18
CA THR A 135 35.21 9.61 2.86
C THR A 135 34.08 9.88 1.87
N ARG A 136 32.82 9.72 2.29
CA ARG A 136 31.64 9.81 1.41
C ARG A 136 30.89 11.11 1.59
N THR A 137 30.49 11.72 0.49
CA THR A 137 29.57 12.85 0.50
C THR A 137 28.15 12.35 0.24
N ILE A 138 27.27 12.51 1.22
CA ILE A 138 25.88 12.11 1.16
C ILE A 138 25.03 13.36 1.01
N ARG A 139 24.12 13.36 0.05
CA ARG A 139 23.14 14.44 -0.13
C ARG A 139 21.92 14.16 0.74
N GLU A 140 21.61 15.07 1.63
CA GLU A 140 20.45 14.96 2.52
C GLU A 140 19.40 16.02 2.20
N ALA A 141 18.12 15.63 2.27
CA ALA A 141 17.01 16.56 2.18
C ALA A 141 15.97 16.26 3.27
N HIS A 142 15.34 17.32 3.76
CA HIS A 142 14.21 17.25 4.67
C HIS A 142 13.03 17.99 4.05
N VAL A 143 11.86 17.36 4.01
CA VAL A 143 10.67 17.97 3.47
C VAL A 143 9.45 17.57 4.30
N HIS A 144 8.45 18.44 4.34
CA HIS A 144 7.14 18.11 4.89
C HIS A 144 6.19 17.75 3.77
N VAL A 145 5.57 16.57 3.86
CA VAL A 145 4.67 16.02 2.85
C VAL A 145 3.22 16.06 3.30
N GLU A 146 2.33 16.13 2.33
CA GLU A 146 0.88 16.16 2.49
C GLU A 146 0.24 15.09 1.59
N PRO A 147 -1.03 14.69 1.85
CA PRO A 147 -1.76 13.84 0.92
C PRO A 147 -1.80 14.43 -0.49
N GLY A 148 -1.43 13.62 -1.49
CA GLY A 148 -1.26 14.01 -2.88
C GLY A 148 0.20 14.18 -3.32
N ASP A 149 1.15 14.10 -2.38
CA ASP A 149 2.58 14.13 -2.69
C ASP A 149 3.13 12.72 -2.99
N TRP A 150 4.21 12.69 -3.78
CA TRP A 150 4.85 11.45 -4.20
C TRP A 150 6.36 11.56 -4.18
N PHE A 151 7.02 10.44 -3.89
CA PHE A 151 8.44 10.27 -4.18
C PHE A 151 8.62 9.12 -5.14
N VAL A 152 9.49 9.32 -6.12
CA VAL A 152 9.91 8.27 -7.06
C VAL A 152 11.42 8.24 -7.07
N THR A 153 11.99 7.11 -6.68
CA THR A 153 13.43 6.85 -6.72
C THR A 153 13.73 5.81 -7.79
N VAL A 154 14.82 5.99 -8.52
CA VAL A 154 15.20 5.11 -9.62
C VAL A 154 16.68 4.78 -9.54
N SER A 155 17.09 3.63 -10.08
CA SER A 155 18.51 3.35 -10.36
C SER A 155 18.96 4.06 -11.65
N ASP A 156 20.24 4.05 -11.92
CA ASP A 156 20.81 4.73 -13.09
C ASP A 156 20.40 4.10 -14.42
N GLY A 157 19.99 2.81 -14.43
CA GLY A 157 19.45 2.15 -15.60
C GLY A 157 18.21 2.84 -16.18
N GLU A 158 17.36 3.46 -15.32
CA GLU A 158 16.24 4.29 -15.79
C GLU A 158 16.73 5.55 -16.54
N ILE A 159 17.72 6.22 -15.98
CA ILE A 159 18.31 7.46 -16.55
C ILE A 159 18.97 7.17 -17.90
N HIS A 160 19.64 6.02 -18.00
CA HIS A 160 20.39 5.62 -19.17
C HIS A 160 19.56 4.85 -20.22
N ALA A 161 18.27 4.63 -19.97
CA ALA A 161 17.39 3.88 -20.88
C ALA A 161 17.43 4.45 -22.30
N GLY A 162 17.68 3.57 -23.27
CA GLY A 162 17.76 3.92 -24.70
C GLY A 162 19.12 4.40 -25.19
N ILE A 163 20.14 4.51 -24.34
CA ILE A 163 21.50 4.85 -24.79
C ILE A 163 22.02 3.82 -25.79
N GLY A 164 22.60 4.30 -26.87
CA GLY A 164 23.12 3.46 -27.95
C GLY A 164 22.05 2.89 -28.91
N GLY A 165 20.78 3.21 -28.67
CA GLY A 165 19.64 2.82 -29.47
C GLY A 165 18.79 4.02 -29.87
N LEU A 166 17.61 4.17 -29.25
CA LEU A 166 16.64 5.20 -29.58
C LEU A 166 17.03 6.61 -29.11
N LEU A 167 17.86 6.72 -28.08
CA LEU A 167 18.26 7.99 -27.46
C LEU A 167 19.77 8.13 -27.38
N ASN A 168 20.31 9.28 -27.78
CA ASN A 168 21.76 9.54 -27.74
C ASN A 168 22.31 9.69 -26.30
N LEU A 169 21.52 10.29 -25.40
CA LEU A 169 21.91 10.64 -24.03
C LEU A 169 21.09 9.90 -22.95
N GLY A 170 20.32 8.89 -23.36
CA GLY A 170 19.38 8.20 -22.48
C GLY A 170 18.07 8.95 -22.27
N TRP A 171 17.23 8.39 -21.41
CA TRP A 171 15.94 8.98 -21.07
C TRP A 171 16.10 10.28 -20.25
N ASP A 172 17.18 10.40 -19.52
CA ASP A 172 17.59 11.49 -18.63
C ASP A 172 16.53 11.92 -17.58
N TRP A 173 17.01 12.56 -16.53
CA TRP A 173 16.19 12.95 -15.39
C TRP A 173 15.03 13.91 -15.77
N GLU A 174 15.29 14.89 -16.63
CA GLU A 174 14.28 15.91 -16.99
C GLU A 174 13.14 15.32 -17.84
N LYS A 175 13.43 14.33 -18.70
CA LYS A 175 12.39 13.66 -19.48
C LYS A 175 11.56 12.69 -18.62
N ILE A 176 12.22 11.98 -17.68
CA ILE A 176 11.50 11.15 -16.70
C ILE A 176 10.60 12.04 -15.83
N ALA A 177 11.08 13.20 -15.38
CA ALA A 177 10.28 14.15 -14.62
C ALA A 177 9.00 14.54 -15.36
N LYS A 178 9.12 14.94 -16.63
CA LYS A 178 7.96 15.28 -17.48
C LYS A 178 7.03 14.10 -17.71
N PHE A 179 7.57 12.91 -17.89
CA PHE A 179 6.79 11.71 -18.05
C PHE A 179 5.98 11.42 -16.78
N LEU A 180 6.59 11.49 -15.60
CA LEU A 180 5.92 11.31 -14.32
C LEU A 180 4.76 12.30 -14.13
N GLU A 181 4.93 13.57 -14.52
CA GLU A 181 3.87 14.58 -14.45
C GLU A 181 2.64 14.21 -15.30
N THR A 182 2.80 13.40 -16.35
CA THR A 182 1.68 12.92 -17.17
C THR A 182 1.05 11.64 -16.64
N GLN A 183 1.76 10.84 -15.83
CA GLN A 183 1.30 9.54 -15.35
C GLN A 183 0.70 9.60 -13.95
N VAL A 184 1.20 10.53 -13.11
CA VAL A 184 0.81 10.59 -11.71
C VAL A 184 -0.52 11.33 -11.53
N HIS A 185 -1.50 10.64 -10.96
CA HIS A 185 -2.80 11.21 -10.60
C HIS A 185 -3.36 10.52 -9.35
N GLU A 186 -4.42 11.06 -8.76
CA GLU A 186 -4.94 10.61 -7.46
C GLU A 186 -5.33 9.13 -7.44
N ASP A 187 -5.93 8.63 -8.51
CA ASP A 187 -6.47 7.25 -8.58
C ASP A 187 -5.43 6.19 -8.93
N ILE A 188 -4.26 6.57 -9.45
CA ILE A 188 -3.22 5.59 -9.81
C ILE A 188 -2.51 5.07 -8.55
N SER A 189 -2.22 3.77 -8.48
CA SER A 189 -1.46 3.18 -7.38
C SER A 189 0.05 3.43 -7.52
N ALA A 190 0.77 3.44 -6.38
CA ALA A 190 2.23 3.50 -6.38
C ALA A 190 2.86 2.34 -7.17
N GLN A 191 2.29 1.13 -7.04
CA GLN A 191 2.73 -0.05 -7.79
C GLN A 191 2.60 0.14 -9.30
N LYS A 192 1.49 0.73 -9.75
CA LYS A 192 1.27 0.96 -11.18
C LYS A 192 2.23 1.99 -11.76
N VAL A 193 2.55 3.05 -11.01
CA VAL A 193 3.55 4.06 -11.42
C VAL A 193 4.92 3.41 -11.58
N ALA A 194 5.37 2.59 -10.61
CA ALA A 194 6.64 1.88 -10.72
C ALA A 194 6.69 0.98 -11.97
N GLN A 195 5.64 0.21 -12.23
CA GLN A 195 5.53 -0.65 -13.42
C GLN A 195 5.57 0.15 -14.72
N ILE A 196 4.85 1.28 -14.80
CA ILE A 196 4.83 2.12 -15.99
C ILE A 196 6.23 2.66 -16.30
N LEU A 197 6.97 3.11 -15.26
CA LEU A 197 8.34 3.59 -15.45
C LEU A 197 9.25 2.50 -16.02
N VAL A 198 9.35 1.38 -15.33
CA VAL A 198 10.24 0.28 -15.75
C VAL A 198 9.85 -0.27 -17.13
N ASN A 199 8.55 -0.38 -17.43
CA ASN A 199 8.10 -0.78 -18.77
C ASN A 199 8.53 0.22 -19.84
N GLN A 200 8.40 1.53 -19.56
CA GLN A 200 8.84 2.56 -20.52
C GLN A 200 10.36 2.53 -20.74
N ALA A 201 11.14 2.31 -19.69
CA ALA A 201 12.57 2.13 -19.82
C ALA A 201 12.92 0.89 -20.66
N ASN A 202 12.24 -0.25 -20.41
CA ASN A 202 12.44 -1.48 -21.17
C ASN A 202 12.07 -1.30 -22.66
N GLU A 203 11.01 -0.56 -22.97
CA GLU A 203 10.66 -0.19 -24.35
C GLU A 203 11.75 0.66 -25.02
N LEU A 204 12.33 1.64 -24.29
CA LEU A 204 13.45 2.44 -24.77
C LEU A 204 14.70 1.62 -25.02
N TYR A 205 14.92 0.57 -24.24
CA TYR A 205 15.97 -0.42 -24.45
C TYR A 205 15.64 -1.45 -25.52
N GLN A 206 14.43 -1.40 -26.14
CA GLN A 206 13.96 -2.38 -27.14
C GLN A 206 14.00 -3.82 -26.61
N ASP A 207 13.54 -4.02 -25.36
CA ASP A 207 13.56 -5.31 -24.64
C ASP A 207 14.97 -5.90 -24.39
N HIS A 208 16.02 -5.08 -24.50
CA HIS A 208 17.41 -5.47 -24.23
C HIS A 208 18.03 -4.46 -23.24
N PRO A 209 17.62 -4.45 -21.96
CA PRO A 209 18.15 -3.51 -20.97
C PRO A 209 19.66 -3.55 -20.90
N GLY A 210 20.30 -2.41 -21.11
CA GLY A 210 21.74 -2.25 -21.05
C GLY A 210 22.27 -2.28 -19.61
N ASP A 211 21.40 -2.05 -18.63
CA ASP A 211 21.69 -2.12 -17.21
C ASP A 211 20.46 -2.56 -16.41
N ASP A 212 20.70 -2.98 -15.15
CA ASP A 212 19.65 -3.26 -14.19
C ASP A 212 18.85 -1.98 -13.96
N THR A 213 17.54 -2.07 -13.97
CA THR A 213 16.64 -0.91 -13.99
C THR A 213 15.56 -1.09 -12.95
N THR A 214 15.53 -0.21 -11.95
CA THR A 214 14.62 -0.34 -10.79
C THR A 214 13.97 1.00 -10.46
N ALA A 215 12.67 0.96 -10.19
CA ALA A 215 11.90 2.09 -9.71
C ALA A 215 11.21 1.76 -8.38
N GLY A 216 11.36 2.66 -7.39
CA GLY A 216 10.65 2.64 -6.11
C GLY A 216 9.75 3.88 -5.98
N VAL A 217 8.51 3.68 -5.52
CA VAL A 217 7.52 4.75 -5.43
C VAL A 217 6.90 4.78 -4.04
N LEU A 218 6.86 5.97 -3.43
CA LEU A 218 6.05 6.26 -2.24
C LEU A 218 4.96 7.27 -2.63
N LYS A 219 3.70 6.89 -2.45
CA LYS A 219 2.53 7.76 -2.61
C LYS A 219 1.98 8.12 -1.24
N ILE A 220 1.91 9.40 -0.94
CA ILE A 220 1.30 9.90 0.27
C ILE A 220 -0.17 10.22 -0.03
N ARG A 221 -1.10 9.61 0.68
CA ARG A 221 -2.53 9.86 0.51
C ARG A 221 -3.29 9.87 1.83
N ALA A 222 -4.51 10.35 1.80
CA ALA A 222 -5.39 10.22 2.94
C ALA A 222 -5.63 8.74 3.28
N LYS A 223 -5.61 8.43 4.57
CA LYS A 223 -5.91 7.08 5.08
C LYS A 223 -7.39 6.77 4.84
N ARG A 224 -7.68 5.61 4.27
CA ARG A 224 -9.03 5.13 3.96
C ARG A 224 -9.55 4.27 5.10
N PHE A 225 -10.71 4.64 5.63
CA PHE A 225 -11.36 3.90 6.71
C PHE A 225 -12.60 3.19 6.19
N ALA A 226 -12.83 1.96 6.64
CA ALA A 226 -14.09 1.25 6.50
C ALA A 226 -14.60 0.83 7.88
N ASN A 227 -15.90 1.02 8.10
CA ASN A 227 -16.58 0.60 9.30
C ASN A 227 -17.64 -0.44 8.92
N PHE A 228 -17.50 -1.63 9.45
CA PHE A 228 -18.36 -2.77 9.12
C PHE A 228 -19.15 -3.21 10.34
N MET A 229 -20.48 -3.22 10.24
CA MET A 229 -21.36 -3.66 11.29
C MET A 229 -22.14 -4.89 10.86
N ILE A 230 -22.09 -5.96 11.66
CA ILE A 230 -22.76 -7.22 11.39
C ILE A 230 -23.39 -7.81 12.64
N GLY A 231 -24.69 -8.03 12.59
CA GLY A 231 -25.51 -8.52 13.69
C GLY A 231 -25.83 -7.45 14.72
N PRO A 232 -27.00 -7.53 15.36
CA PRO A 232 -27.34 -6.69 16.49
C PRO A 232 -26.56 -7.10 17.75
N PRO A 233 -26.32 -6.16 18.69
CA PRO A 233 -25.82 -6.46 20.03
C PRO A 233 -26.67 -7.46 20.78
N VAL A 234 -26.10 -8.14 21.78
CA VAL A 234 -26.86 -9.09 22.63
C VAL A 234 -27.93 -8.37 23.43
N LYS A 235 -27.64 -7.14 23.86
CA LYS A 235 -28.56 -6.31 24.63
C LYS A 235 -29.22 -5.24 23.73
N PRO A 236 -30.51 -5.31 23.48
CA PRO A 236 -31.20 -4.35 22.64
C PRO A 236 -31.08 -2.89 23.09
N GLU A 237 -30.91 -2.64 24.39
CA GLU A 237 -30.67 -1.31 24.95
C GLU A 237 -29.36 -0.66 24.48
N GLU A 238 -28.39 -1.45 24.02
CA GLU A 238 -27.13 -0.97 23.48
C GLU A 238 -27.20 -0.62 21.98
N ASP A 239 -28.24 -1.05 21.27
CA ASP A 239 -28.43 -0.86 19.82
C ASP A 239 -28.18 0.58 19.38
N SER A 240 -28.85 1.53 20.08
CA SER A 240 -28.79 2.95 19.70
C SER A 240 -27.41 3.55 19.92
N ALA A 241 -26.75 3.24 21.04
CA ALA A 241 -25.45 3.80 21.36
C ALA A 241 -24.35 3.27 20.41
N ILE A 242 -24.36 1.97 20.11
CA ILE A 242 -23.39 1.33 19.23
C ILE A 242 -23.58 1.83 17.79
N ALA A 243 -24.84 1.90 17.33
CA ALA A 243 -25.16 2.38 15.99
C ALA A 243 -24.81 3.87 15.80
N GLN A 244 -25.04 4.74 16.79
CA GLN A 244 -24.61 6.14 16.73
C GLN A 244 -23.09 6.24 16.63
N ARG A 245 -22.35 5.52 17.49
CA ARG A 245 -20.87 5.48 17.43
C ARG A 245 -20.38 4.99 16.08
N PHE A 246 -20.98 3.94 15.50
CA PHE A 246 -20.68 3.47 14.17
C PHE A 246 -20.88 4.55 13.10
N LEU A 247 -21.98 5.31 13.17
CA LEU A 247 -22.30 6.38 12.22
C LEU A 247 -21.34 7.57 12.31
N GLU A 248 -20.84 7.90 13.51
CA GLU A 248 -19.93 9.03 13.75
C GLU A 248 -18.49 8.77 13.29
N LEU A 249 -18.06 7.51 13.15
CA LEU A 249 -16.70 7.20 12.70
C LEU A 249 -16.45 7.73 11.28
N PRO A 250 -15.25 8.19 10.97
CA PRO A 250 -14.90 8.60 9.60
C PRO A 250 -14.84 7.41 8.64
N GLY A 251 -15.05 7.66 7.34
CA GLY A 251 -14.90 6.66 6.28
C GLY A 251 -16.19 5.92 5.93
N ARG A 252 -16.03 4.88 5.13
CA ARG A 252 -17.13 4.10 4.53
C ARG A 252 -17.93 3.34 5.58
N LYS A 253 -19.25 3.30 5.42
CA LYS A 253 -20.21 2.61 6.30
C LYS A 253 -20.77 1.38 5.59
N ILE A 254 -20.51 0.22 6.14
CA ILE A 254 -20.88 -1.07 5.54
C ILE A 254 -21.68 -1.88 6.56
N VAL A 255 -22.82 -2.41 6.15
CA VAL A 255 -23.70 -3.14 7.02
C VAL A 255 -24.07 -4.49 6.43
N SER A 256 -23.99 -5.56 7.23
CA SER A 256 -24.46 -6.88 6.86
C SER A 256 -25.57 -7.38 7.80
N GLY A 257 -26.68 -7.77 7.18
CA GLY A 257 -27.84 -8.35 7.86
C GLY A 257 -29.04 -7.39 7.96
N GLY A 258 -30.21 -7.89 7.62
CA GLY A 258 -31.45 -7.12 7.62
C GLY A 258 -31.82 -6.53 8.98
N SER A 259 -31.60 -7.28 10.08
CA SER A 259 -31.85 -6.79 11.44
C SER A 259 -30.93 -5.61 11.79
N THR A 260 -29.65 -5.68 11.43
CA THR A 260 -28.68 -4.62 11.65
C THR A 260 -29.02 -3.38 10.82
N ALA A 261 -29.35 -3.57 9.54
CA ALA A 261 -29.82 -2.49 8.66
C ALA A 261 -31.09 -1.84 9.19
N GLY A 262 -32.03 -2.63 9.75
CA GLY A 262 -33.28 -2.13 10.36
C GLY A 262 -33.03 -1.25 11.59
N ILE A 263 -32.03 -1.54 12.42
CA ILE A 263 -31.62 -0.68 13.55
C ILE A 263 -31.17 0.68 13.03
N LEU A 264 -30.27 0.68 12.05
CA LEU A 264 -29.72 1.91 11.46
C LEU A 264 -30.81 2.71 10.72
N ALA A 265 -31.69 2.03 10.00
CA ALA A 265 -32.82 2.65 9.30
C ALA A 265 -33.71 3.45 10.26
N LYS A 266 -34.01 2.88 11.44
CA LYS A 266 -34.78 3.58 12.49
C LYS A 266 -34.07 4.82 13.02
N ILE A 267 -32.75 4.73 13.26
CA ILE A 267 -31.96 5.87 13.76
C ILE A 267 -31.84 6.97 12.71
N LEU A 268 -31.58 6.58 11.45
CA LEU A 268 -31.50 7.51 10.33
C LEU A 268 -32.84 8.04 9.85
N GLN A 269 -33.98 7.45 10.32
CA GLN A 269 -35.34 7.74 9.85
C GLN A 269 -35.47 7.59 8.32
N LYS A 270 -34.90 6.53 7.78
CA LYS A 270 -34.85 6.20 6.34
C LYS A 270 -35.23 4.75 6.12
N ASP A 271 -35.68 4.42 4.93
CA ASP A 271 -36.07 3.07 4.56
C ASP A 271 -34.93 2.34 3.85
N VAL A 272 -34.87 1.02 4.07
CA VAL A 272 -33.98 0.14 3.31
C VAL A 272 -34.68 -0.29 2.02
N VAL A 273 -34.10 0.07 0.88
CA VAL A 273 -34.59 -0.33 -0.44
C VAL A 273 -33.73 -1.46 -1.00
N VAL A 274 -34.33 -2.58 -1.37
CA VAL A 274 -33.60 -3.75 -1.90
C VAL A 274 -33.38 -3.58 -3.40
N ASP A 275 -32.12 -3.77 -3.84
CA ASP A 275 -31.72 -3.75 -5.25
C ASP A 275 -31.61 -5.18 -5.79
N LEU A 276 -32.71 -5.67 -6.37
CA LEU A 276 -32.78 -7.03 -6.95
C LEU A 276 -31.82 -7.23 -8.13
N SER A 277 -31.34 -6.16 -8.78
CA SER A 277 -30.41 -6.28 -9.93
C SER A 277 -29.01 -6.78 -9.52
N THR A 278 -28.70 -6.75 -8.21
CA THR A 278 -27.42 -7.22 -7.65
C THR A 278 -27.45 -8.69 -7.20
N MET A 279 -28.63 -9.32 -7.27
CA MET A 279 -28.80 -10.72 -6.89
C MET A 279 -28.13 -11.67 -7.88
N THR A 280 -27.53 -12.74 -7.36
CA THR A 280 -27.02 -13.85 -8.15
C THR A 280 -27.60 -15.16 -7.62
N ASP A 281 -27.36 -16.29 -8.32
CA ASP A 281 -27.82 -17.61 -7.87
C ASP A 281 -27.30 -18.01 -6.49
N LYS A 282 -26.17 -17.42 -6.04
CA LYS A 282 -25.48 -17.78 -4.80
C LYS A 282 -25.47 -16.66 -3.76
N ILE A 283 -25.70 -15.42 -4.17
CA ILE A 283 -25.54 -14.24 -3.32
C ILE A 283 -26.83 -13.43 -3.35
N PRO A 284 -27.44 -13.19 -2.18
CA PRO A 284 -28.65 -12.38 -2.05
C PRO A 284 -28.42 -10.93 -2.53
N PRO A 285 -29.51 -10.19 -2.86
CA PRO A 285 -29.41 -8.83 -3.33
C PRO A 285 -28.84 -7.89 -2.25
N THR A 286 -28.25 -6.79 -2.69
CA THR A 286 -27.84 -5.69 -1.81
C THR A 286 -29.02 -4.77 -1.50
N GLY A 287 -28.92 -4.02 -0.40
CA GLY A 287 -29.84 -2.93 -0.08
C GLY A 287 -29.19 -1.57 -0.28
N HIS A 288 -30.02 -0.57 -0.35
CA HIS A 288 -29.66 0.84 -0.26
C HIS A 288 -30.30 1.45 0.99
N LEU A 289 -29.51 2.13 1.79
CA LEU A 289 -29.94 2.94 2.93
C LEU A 289 -29.16 4.25 2.88
N GLU A 290 -29.85 5.36 2.77
CA GLU A 290 -29.20 6.68 2.70
C GLU A 290 -28.33 6.94 3.94
N GLY A 291 -27.07 7.28 3.76
CA GLY A 291 -26.06 7.42 4.82
C GLY A 291 -25.22 6.15 5.08
N ILE A 292 -25.51 5.04 4.37
CA ILE A 292 -24.75 3.79 4.40
C ILE A 292 -24.26 3.46 2.98
N ASP A 293 -22.99 3.20 2.85
CA ASP A 293 -22.35 2.98 1.54
C ASP A 293 -22.64 1.61 0.93
N LEU A 294 -22.82 0.59 1.79
CA LEU A 294 -23.15 -0.75 1.34
C LEU A 294 -24.01 -1.47 2.40
N VAL A 295 -25.17 -1.94 1.98
CA VAL A 295 -26.00 -2.84 2.78
C VAL A 295 -26.05 -4.19 2.09
N THR A 296 -25.67 -5.26 2.81
CA THR A 296 -25.70 -6.62 2.29
C THR A 296 -26.57 -7.53 3.19
N GLU A 297 -26.93 -8.67 2.66
CA GLU A 297 -27.47 -9.76 3.49
C GLU A 297 -26.36 -10.24 4.46
N GLY A 298 -26.74 -11.02 5.45
CA GLY A 298 -25.89 -11.40 6.57
C GLY A 298 -24.82 -12.46 6.25
N VAL A 299 -24.96 -13.64 6.88
CA VAL A 299 -23.90 -14.66 6.96
C VAL A 299 -23.46 -15.22 5.60
N HIS A 300 -24.41 -15.41 4.67
CA HIS A 300 -24.09 -15.92 3.33
C HIS A 300 -23.16 -14.99 2.56
N THR A 301 -23.46 -13.70 2.54
CA THR A 301 -22.62 -12.70 1.87
C THR A 301 -21.23 -12.62 2.50
N VAL A 302 -21.13 -12.65 3.83
CA VAL A 302 -19.85 -12.62 4.55
C VAL A 302 -19.00 -13.88 4.29
N ASN A 303 -19.60 -15.06 4.19
CA ASN A 303 -18.90 -16.29 3.85
C ASN A 303 -18.36 -16.26 2.40
N ASN A 304 -19.14 -15.77 1.45
CA ASN A 304 -18.69 -15.60 0.07
C ASN A 304 -17.58 -14.54 -0.02
N CYS A 305 -17.69 -13.43 0.69
CA CYS A 305 -16.64 -12.41 0.81
C CYS A 305 -15.33 -13.03 1.35
N ARG A 306 -15.39 -13.85 2.41
CA ARG A 306 -14.23 -14.59 2.93
C ARG A 306 -13.59 -15.43 1.84
N THR A 307 -14.38 -16.19 1.07
CA THR A 307 -13.87 -17.05 -0.01
C THR A 307 -13.20 -16.23 -1.10
N ILE A 308 -13.76 -15.06 -1.44
CA ILE A 308 -13.14 -14.12 -2.39
C ILE A 308 -11.79 -13.64 -1.83
N LEU A 309 -11.76 -13.16 -0.58
CA LEU A 309 -10.52 -12.68 0.06
C LEU A 309 -9.42 -13.74 0.15
N MET A 310 -9.77 -15.01 0.27
CA MET A 310 -8.79 -16.11 0.27
C MET A 310 -8.13 -16.35 -1.09
N ASN A 311 -8.87 -16.13 -2.18
CA ASN A 311 -8.45 -16.55 -3.51
C ASN A 311 -8.00 -15.40 -4.42
N ILE A 312 -8.43 -14.17 -4.12
CA ILE A 312 -8.16 -13.00 -4.96
C ILE A 312 -6.67 -12.63 -4.96
N LYS A 313 -6.13 -12.43 -6.14
CA LYS A 313 -4.74 -12.00 -6.35
C LYS A 313 -4.64 -10.50 -6.58
N ASP A 314 -5.56 -9.96 -7.36
CA ASP A 314 -5.60 -8.54 -7.70
C ASP A 314 -6.99 -7.97 -7.41
N ILE A 315 -7.03 -6.77 -6.79
CA ILE A 315 -8.28 -6.08 -6.48
C ILE A 315 -9.07 -5.75 -7.75
N ASP A 316 -8.40 -5.53 -8.87
CA ASP A 316 -9.03 -5.23 -10.15
C ASP A 316 -9.94 -6.36 -10.66
N GLU A 317 -9.75 -7.60 -10.17
CA GLU A 317 -10.66 -8.73 -10.43
C GLU A 317 -12.09 -8.49 -9.91
N LEU A 318 -12.27 -7.56 -8.98
CA LEU A 318 -13.57 -7.16 -8.43
C LEU A 318 -14.20 -5.96 -9.15
N SER A 319 -13.46 -5.33 -10.05
CA SER A 319 -13.94 -4.16 -10.78
C SER A 319 -15.21 -4.49 -11.56
N GLY A 320 -16.23 -3.67 -11.40
CA GLY A 320 -17.52 -3.83 -12.08
C GLY A 320 -18.43 -4.95 -11.55
N LYS A 321 -18.00 -5.77 -10.57
CA LYS A 321 -18.87 -6.75 -9.93
C LYS A 321 -19.90 -6.05 -9.05
N ARG A 322 -21.17 -6.50 -9.16
CA ARG A 322 -22.32 -5.85 -8.50
C ARG A 322 -22.85 -6.60 -7.30
N ASP A 323 -22.51 -7.89 -7.16
CA ASP A 323 -22.99 -8.71 -6.05
C ASP A 323 -22.44 -8.25 -4.69
N GLY A 324 -23.18 -8.50 -3.63
CA GLY A 324 -22.86 -8.02 -2.29
C GLY A 324 -21.53 -8.53 -1.73
N ALA A 325 -21.14 -9.75 -2.06
CA ALA A 325 -19.88 -10.34 -1.53
C ALA A 325 -18.65 -9.74 -2.21
N SER A 326 -18.69 -9.54 -3.52
CA SER A 326 -17.63 -8.89 -4.28
C SER A 326 -17.47 -7.42 -3.86
N ARG A 327 -18.58 -6.69 -3.69
CA ARG A 327 -18.57 -5.30 -3.19
C ARG A 327 -18.02 -5.21 -1.76
N LEU A 328 -18.41 -6.12 -0.86
CA LEU A 328 -17.87 -6.18 0.49
C LEU A 328 -16.35 -6.44 0.52
N ALA A 329 -15.89 -7.39 -0.31
CA ALA A 329 -14.46 -7.65 -0.46
C ALA A 329 -13.69 -6.45 -1.02
N TRP A 330 -14.27 -5.75 -2.00
CA TRP A 330 -13.71 -4.52 -2.55
C TRP A 330 -13.56 -3.43 -1.47
N GLU A 331 -14.60 -3.14 -0.69
CA GLU A 331 -14.55 -2.16 0.39
C GLU A 331 -13.46 -2.49 1.42
N PHE A 332 -13.30 -3.76 1.80
CA PHE A 332 -12.24 -4.19 2.71
C PHE A 332 -10.84 -4.05 2.11
N LEU A 333 -10.67 -4.38 0.83
CA LEU A 333 -9.37 -4.28 0.16
C LEU A 333 -8.96 -2.83 -0.11
N GLN A 334 -9.91 -1.95 -0.36
CA GLN A 334 -9.65 -0.50 -0.54
C GLN A 334 -9.30 0.21 0.77
N ALA A 335 -9.81 -0.27 1.91
CA ALA A 335 -9.53 0.35 3.20
C ALA A 335 -8.11 0.05 3.70
N ASP A 336 -7.53 1.00 4.44
CA ASP A 336 -6.27 0.83 5.17
C ASP A 336 -6.53 0.42 6.61
N SER A 337 -7.62 0.95 7.19
CA SER A 337 -8.05 0.68 8.56
C SER A 337 -9.53 0.31 8.59
N ILE A 338 -9.85 -0.78 9.26
CA ILE A 338 -11.19 -1.38 9.27
C ILE A 338 -11.64 -1.57 10.71
N ASN A 339 -12.76 -0.96 11.08
CA ASN A 339 -13.43 -1.21 12.35
C ASN A 339 -14.58 -2.19 12.11
N ILE A 340 -14.63 -3.27 12.84
CA ILE A 340 -15.65 -4.30 12.75
C ILE A 340 -16.46 -4.34 14.04
N PHE A 341 -17.77 -4.08 13.95
CA PHE A 341 -18.75 -4.18 15.03
C PHE A 341 -19.50 -5.50 14.87
N LEU A 342 -19.15 -6.48 15.67
CA LEU A 342 -19.75 -7.81 15.64
C LEU A 342 -20.77 -7.96 16.75
N GLY A 343 -22.05 -7.85 16.41
CA GLY A 343 -23.14 -8.15 17.32
C GLY A 343 -23.39 -9.66 17.42
N GLN A 344 -23.56 -10.14 18.64
CA GLN A 344 -23.73 -11.58 18.94
C GLN A 344 -25.19 -11.97 19.22
N ALA A 345 -26.16 -11.07 19.10
CA ALA A 345 -27.56 -11.45 19.26
C ALA A 345 -27.97 -12.58 18.31
N ILE A 346 -28.76 -13.50 18.84
CA ILE A 346 -29.37 -14.58 18.08
C ILE A 346 -30.71 -14.06 17.52
N ASN A 347 -30.86 -14.14 16.21
CA ASN A 347 -32.19 -13.86 15.63
C ASN A 347 -33.08 -15.06 15.86
N PRO A 348 -34.19 -14.90 16.63
CA PRO A 348 -35.10 -16.02 16.89
C PRO A 348 -35.72 -16.63 15.62
N ALA A 349 -35.87 -15.84 14.55
CA ALA A 349 -36.35 -16.31 13.26
C ALA A 349 -35.43 -17.31 12.55
N HIS A 350 -34.13 -17.38 12.95
CA HIS A 350 -33.12 -18.33 12.43
C HIS A 350 -32.85 -19.48 13.39
N LEU A 351 -33.58 -19.61 14.50
CA LEU A 351 -33.52 -20.75 15.39
C LEU A 351 -34.10 -21.98 14.70
N ASN A 352 -33.32 -22.61 13.82
CA ASN A 352 -33.66 -23.97 13.40
C ASN A 352 -33.17 -24.94 14.50
N PRO A 353 -34.09 -25.66 15.19
CA PRO A 353 -33.71 -26.59 16.25
C PRO A 353 -32.72 -27.66 15.83
N LYS A 354 -32.57 -27.86 14.50
CA LYS A 354 -31.62 -28.84 13.90
C LYS A 354 -30.25 -28.26 13.61
N MET A 355 -30.02 -26.94 13.79
CA MET A 355 -28.73 -26.29 13.55
C MET A 355 -28.34 -25.32 14.68
N PRO A 356 -27.87 -25.80 15.85
CA PRO A 356 -27.31 -24.92 16.90
C PRO A 356 -26.00 -24.20 16.49
N GLN A 357 -25.53 -24.40 15.25
CA GLN A 357 -24.19 -24.01 14.81
C GLN A 357 -24.10 -22.58 14.24
N GLU A 358 -25.18 -21.86 13.98
CA GLU A 358 -25.13 -20.55 13.28
C GLU A 358 -24.42 -19.46 14.09
N MET A 359 -24.51 -19.48 15.44
CA MET A 359 -23.78 -18.54 16.29
C MET A 359 -22.25 -18.65 16.14
N GLY A 360 -21.75 -19.87 16.06
CA GLY A 360 -20.33 -20.12 15.84
C GLY A 360 -19.87 -19.79 14.42
N PHE A 361 -20.77 -19.82 13.43
CA PHE A 361 -20.45 -19.58 12.02
C PHE A 361 -20.18 -18.12 11.74
N LYS A 362 -21.05 -17.20 12.17
CA LYS A 362 -20.88 -15.74 11.98
C LYS A 362 -19.55 -15.26 12.58
N SER A 363 -19.32 -15.55 13.85
CA SER A 363 -18.10 -15.16 14.55
C SER A 363 -16.83 -15.77 13.95
N ARG A 364 -16.86 -17.04 13.54
CA ARG A 364 -15.72 -17.68 12.86
C ARG A 364 -15.42 -17.07 11.51
N SER A 365 -16.45 -16.73 10.72
CA SER A 365 -16.26 -16.13 9.40
C SER A 365 -15.71 -14.72 9.51
N VAL A 366 -16.21 -13.90 10.45
CA VAL A 366 -15.68 -12.58 10.73
C VAL A 366 -14.23 -12.68 11.23
N GLN A 367 -13.93 -13.58 12.17
CA GLN A 367 -12.56 -13.77 12.67
C GLN A 367 -11.59 -14.20 11.55
N ALA A 368 -12.03 -15.07 10.65
CA ALA A 368 -11.23 -15.47 9.50
C ALA A 368 -10.95 -14.28 8.55
N ILE A 369 -11.95 -13.42 8.30
CA ILE A 369 -11.77 -12.18 7.52
C ILE A 369 -10.77 -11.26 8.22
N VAL A 370 -10.87 -11.07 9.54
CA VAL A 370 -9.92 -10.26 10.32
C VAL A 370 -8.48 -10.75 10.10
N ASN A 371 -8.26 -12.05 10.19
CA ASN A 371 -6.93 -12.62 10.00
C ASN A 371 -6.42 -12.40 8.57
N LEU A 372 -7.23 -12.70 7.54
CA LEU A 372 -6.89 -12.48 6.13
C LEU A 372 -6.54 -11.01 5.82
N LEU A 373 -7.28 -10.07 6.41
CA LEU A 373 -7.03 -8.64 6.23
C LEU A 373 -5.73 -8.21 6.95
N LYS A 374 -5.46 -8.72 8.15
CA LYS A 374 -4.20 -8.48 8.87
C LYS A 374 -3.00 -9.05 8.14
N GLU A 375 -3.11 -10.26 7.59
CA GLU A 375 -2.07 -10.88 6.74
C GLU A 375 -1.76 -10.05 5.49
N ARG A 376 -2.76 -9.30 4.98
CA ARG A 376 -2.62 -8.34 3.88
C ARG A 376 -2.15 -6.95 4.34
N GLY A 377 -1.70 -6.81 5.60
CA GLY A 377 -1.16 -5.56 6.14
C GLY A 377 -2.21 -4.51 6.50
N LYS A 378 -3.51 -4.87 6.57
CA LYS A 378 -4.57 -3.94 6.98
C LYS A 378 -4.59 -3.79 8.51
N GLU A 379 -4.88 -2.58 8.98
CA GLU A 379 -5.20 -2.37 10.40
C GLU A 379 -6.66 -2.79 10.64
N VAL A 380 -6.88 -3.77 11.53
CA VAL A 380 -8.22 -4.25 11.81
C VAL A 380 -8.49 -4.23 13.31
N ASN A 381 -9.51 -3.50 13.71
CA ASN A 381 -10.07 -3.47 15.05
C ASN A 381 -11.40 -4.23 15.07
N LEU A 382 -11.51 -5.24 15.92
CA LEU A 382 -12.73 -6.03 16.10
C LEU A 382 -13.32 -5.76 17.49
N GLU A 383 -14.54 -5.25 17.51
CA GLU A 383 -15.33 -5.07 18.72
C GLU A 383 -16.52 -6.03 18.71
N VAL A 384 -16.73 -6.71 19.83
CA VAL A 384 -17.79 -7.71 19.99
C VAL A 384 -18.80 -7.20 21.00
N HIS A 385 -20.09 -7.27 20.64
CA HIS A 385 -21.22 -6.70 21.40
C HIS A 385 -22.36 -7.72 21.66
#